data_1d98332903fee73e8fc634021ff5d1ef
#
_entry.id   1d98332903fee73e8fc634021ff5d1ef
#
_cell.length_a   1.000
_cell.length_b   1.000
_cell.length_c   1.000
_cell.angle_alpha   90.00
_cell.angle_beta   90.00
_cell.angle_gamma   90.00
#
_symmetry.space_group_name_H-M   'P 1'
#
loop_
_entity.id
_entity.type
_entity.pdbx_description
1 polymer ?
#
loop_
_entity_poly.entity_id
_entity_poly.type
_entity_poly.pdbx_seq_one_letter_code
_entity_poly.pdbx_strand_id
1 'polypeptide(L)'
;MNNLELGGAERVIAILSDYLAHQNCDVSIIVLNRLHNQQALNSNIKIIPLNQNKVLRSFFPLRSLLRKNKYDFIIGNMWPITILGLAASLLSLRKSNVLFIEHSIISNEYNHQSVAFQRIVKLSIRLLYNFSSQIICVSNGVKNDLEKLGVKKSKLKVILNPVDIHSELSDHDEYDQHSLNWKDFTGIKILSVGNLRINKNYPNLFKALRVLRDKYNQNFISLIAGDGPEKESLRALITEYSLEDHVILLGGVQDTESLYRNADLFVLSSDYEGFGMVLVEALGYGKTIVATDCESGPREILGNSEHGYLCSVDNPERLAESIYKAYLNKLSPDILLQRYKDFDISLIGKKYLSLMQEMKSD
;
A
#
# COMPACT_ATOMS: atom_id res chain seq x y z
N MET A 1 10.17 -11.12 -5.14
CA MET A 1 10.03 -10.08 -4.07
C MET A 1 11.40 -9.83 -3.45
N ASN A 2 11.66 -8.62 -2.93
CA ASN A 2 12.93 -8.37 -2.21
C ASN A 2 12.98 -9.18 -0.91
N ASN A 3 11.97 -9.04 -0.10
CA ASN A 3 11.71 -9.78 1.15
C ASN A 3 10.20 -9.72 1.41
N LEU A 4 9.71 -10.39 2.45
CA LEU A 4 8.32 -10.30 2.91
C LEU A 4 8.22 -9.37 4.15
N GLU A 5 9.05 -8.34 4.22
CA GLU A 5 8.95 -7.36 5.27
C GLU A 5 7.74 -6.44 5.06
N LEU A 6 7.21 -5.90 6.14
CA LEU A 6 5.97 -5.17 6.36
C LEU A 6 5.67 -3.98 5.41
N GLY A 7 5.63 -4.21 4.09
CA GLY A 7 5.19 -3.22 3.11
C GLY A 7 3.79 -3.53 2.57
N GLY A 8 3.06 -2.52 2.13
CA GLY A 8 1.71 -2.71 1.58
C GLY A 8 1.65 -3.66 0.38
N ALA A 9 2.65 -3.61 -0.52
CA ALA A 9 2.72 -4.50 -1.67
C ALA A 9 3.00 -5.96 -1.28
N GLU A 10 3.88 -6.17 -0.29
CA GLU A 10 4.21 -7.49 0.25
C GLU A 10 2.99 -8.13 0.90
N ARG A 11 2.21 -7.34 1.65
CA ARG A 11 0.97 -7.78 2.29
C ARG A 11 -0.08 -8.21 1.25
N VAL A 12 -0.25 -7.44 0.17
CA VAL A 12 -1.16 -7.81 -0.94
C VAL A 12 -0.77 -9.16 -1.54
N ILE A 13 0.53 -9.40 -1.74
CA ILE A 13 1.00 -10.66 -2.31
C ILE A 13 0.77 -11.82 -1.36
N ALA A 14 0.98 -11.63 -0.06
CA ALA A 14 0.71 -12.65 0.94
C ALA A 14 -0.78 -13.04 0.93
N ILE A 15 -1.69 -12.05 1.03
CA ILE A 15 -3.14 -12.24 1.00
C ILE A 15 -3.58 -12.94 -0.30
N LEU A 16 -3.09 -12.47 -1.46
CA LEU A 16 -3.44 -13.04 -2.75
C LEU A 16 -2.90 -14.47 -2.91
N SER A 17 -1.67 -14.73 -2.45
CA SER A 17 -1.06 -16.07 -2.51
C SER A 17 -1.84 -17.07 -1.66
N ASP A 18 -2.25 -16.66 -0.45
CA ASP A 18 -3.05 -17.48 0.44
C ASP A 18 -4.42 -17.79 -0.18
N TYR A 19 -5.11 -16.78 -0.71
CA TYR A 19 -6.37 -16.98 -1.42
C TYR A 19 -6.23 -17.95 -2.59
N LEU A 20 -5.21 -17.81 -3.44
CA LEU A 20 -4.98 -18.69 -4.57
C LEU A 20 -4.68 -20.14 -4.13
N ALA A 21 -3.93 -20.32 -3.05
CA ALA A 21 -3.66 -21.65 -2.49
C ALA A 21 -4.96 -22.33 -2.02
N HIS A 22 -5.87 -21.59 -1.37
CA HIS A 22 -7.19 -22.08 -0.99
C HIS A 22 -8.11 -22.39 -2.20
N GLN A 23 -7.82 -21.82 -3.37
CA GLN A 23 -8.52 -22.13 -4.63
C GLN A 23 -7.83 -23.26 -5.42
N ASN A 24 -7.06 -24.14 -4.75
CA ASN A 24 -6.34 -25.27 -5.33
C ASN A 24 -5.30 -24.86 -6.40
N CYS A 25 -4.73 -23.68 -6.32
CA CYS A 25 -3.55 -23.33 -7.10
C CYS A 25 -2.27 -23.79 -6.38
N ASP A 26 -1.31 -24.35 -7.11
CA ASP A 26 0.04 -24.61 -6.60
C ASP A 26 0.84 -23.31 -6.61
N VAL A 27 1.02 -22.70 -5.43
CA VAL A 27 1.60 -21.38 -5.27
C VAL A 27 3.03 -21.49 -4.72
N SER A 28 3.96 -20.81 -5.39
CA SER A 28 5.33 -20.65 -4.94
C SER A 28 5.70 -19.18 -4.89
N ILE A 29 6.19 -18.70 -3.74
CA ILE A 29 6.72 -17.35 -3.57
C ILE A 29 8.24 -17.40 -3.69
N ILE A 30 8.78 -16.68 -4.68
CA ILE A 30 10.22 -16.57 -4.90
C ILE A 30 10.70 -15.26 -4.26
N VAL A 31 11.64 -15.35 -3.32
CA VAL A 31 12.21 -14.21 -2.61
C VAL A 31 13.71 -14.10 -2.88
N LEU A 32 14.25 -12.87 -2.86
CA LEU A 32 15.68 -12.64 -3.08
C LEU A 32 16.53 -13.19 -1.92
N ASN A 33 16.11 -12.93 -0.69
CA ASN A 33 16.83 -13.33 0.53
C ASN A 33 15.94 -14.20 1.44
N ARG A 34 16.60 -14.92 2.36
CA ARG A 34 15.91 -15.60 3.46
C ARG A 34 15.22 -14.58 4.35
N LEU A 35 14.01 -14.93 4.73
CA LEU A 35 13.15 -14.14 5.61
C LEU A 35 13.66 -14.22 7.06
N HIS A 36 13.75 -13.09 7.73
CA HIS A 36 13.94 -13.05 9.18
C HIS A 36 12.59 -13.03 9.94
N ASN A 37 11.53 -12.46 9.36
CA ASN A 37 10.17 -12.51 9.90
C ASN A 37 9.21 -12.96 8.80
N GLN A 38 8.69 -14.17 8.91
CA GLN A 38 7.62 -14.66 8.04
C GLN A 38 6.29 -14.17 8.60
N GLN A 39 5.52 -13.40 7.82
CA GLN A 39 4.07 -13.39 8.02
C GLN A 39 3.59 -14.84 7.95
N ALA A 40 2.61 -15.21 8.79
CA ALA A 40 2.02 -16.53 8.78
C ALA A 40 1.36 -16.78 7.42
N LEU A 41 2.10 -17.39 6.49
CA LEU A 41 1.58 -17.85 5.22
C LEU A 41 1.01 -19.26 5.41
N ASN A 42 0.00 -19.59 4.63
CA ASN A 42 -0.53 -20.96 4.56
C ASN A 42 0.61 -21.96 4.34
N SER A 43 0.62 -23.04 5.13
CA SER A 43 1.64 -24.09 5.07
C SER A 43 1.81 -24.75 3.68
N ASN A 44 0.81 -24.62 2.80
CA ASN A 44 0.84 -25.13 1.45
C ASN A 44 1.60 -24.22 0.47
N ILE A 45 1.98 -23.00 0.85
CA ILE A 45 2.72 -22.07 -0.01
C ILE A 45 4.22 -22.37 0.09
N LYS A 46 4.83 -22.69 -1.05
CA LYS A 46 6.27 -22.95 -1.11
C LYS A 46 7.06 -21.65 -1.21
N ILE A 47 7.92 -21.38 -0.24
CA ILE A 47 8.85 -20.24 -0.27
C ILE A 47 10.18 -20.70 -0.82
N ILE A 48 10.68 -20.03 -1.87
CA ILE A 48 11.93 -20.35 -2.56
C ILE A 48 12.89 -19.16 -2.48
N PRO A 49 13.86 -19.16 -1.55
CA PRO A 49 14.89 -18.11 -1.48
C PRO A 49 15.94 -18.30 -2.58
N LEU A 50 16.27 -17.23 -3.28
CA LEU A 50 17.34 -17.21 -4.27
C LEU A 50 18.72 -16.93 -3.62
N ASN A 51 18.73 -16.50 -2.36
CA ASN A 51 19.93 -16.15 -1.56
C ASN A 51 20.83 -15.12 -2.28
N GLN A 52 20.22 -14.05 -2.77
CA GLN A 52 20.90 -12.97 -3.49
C GLN A 52 20.65 -11.61 -2.83
N ASN A 53 21.73 -10.81 -2.67
CA ASN A 53 21.66 -9.48 -2.05
C ASN A 53 21.33 -8.35 -3.05
N LYS A 54 21.31 -8.64 -4.35
CA LYS A 54 21.00 -7.65 -5.40
C LYS A 54 20.07 -8.25 -6.43
N VAL A 55 19.07 -7.48 -6.86
CA VAL A 55 18.07 -7.88 -7.85
C VAL A 55 18.72 -8.44 -9.13
N LEU A 56 19.71 -7.75 -9.69
CA LEU A 56 20.37 -8.20 -10.92
C LEU A 56 21.09 -9.55 -10.78
N ARG A 57 21.62 -9.86 -9.60
CA ARG A 57 22.32 -11.14 -9.36
C ARG A 57 21.36 -12.32 -9.30
N SER A 58 20.08 -12.08 -9.02
CA SER A 58 19.05 -13.12 -8.98
C SER A 58 18.62 -13.62 -10.36
N PHE A 59 19.05 -12.97 -11.46
CA PHE A 59 18.68 -13.33 -12.81
C PHE A 59 19.00 -14.80 -13.17
N PHE A 60 20.24 -15.24 -12.98
CA PHE A 60 20.65 -16.61 -13.33
C PHE A 60 20.01 -17.68 -12.44
N PRO A 61 19.96 -17.54 -11.11
CA PRO A 61 19.21 -18.44 -10.24
C PRO A 61 17.74 -18.51 -10.61
N LEU A 62 17.08 -17.37 -10.85
CA LEU A 62 15.67 -17.32 -11.25
C LEU A 62 15.45 -18.02 -12.61
N ARG A 63 16.24 -17.69 -13.63
CA ARG A 63 16.19 -18.35 -14.93
C ARG A 63 16.37 -19.87 -14.81
N SER A 64 17.33 -20.33 -14.01
CA SER A 64 17.56 -21.77 -13.78
C SER A 64 16.35 -22.43 -13.13
N LEU A 65 15.73 -21.77 -12.13
CA LEU A 65 14.53 -22.23 -11.46
C LEU A 65 13.36 -22.36 -12.45
N LEU A 66 13.12 -21.32 -13.26
CA LEU A 66 12.04 -21.30 -14.27
C LEU A 66 12.27 -22.32 -15.40
N ARG A 67 13.52 -22.63 -15.71
CA ARG A 67 13.84 -23.69 -16.69
C ARG A 67 13.59 -25.10 -16.16
N LYS A 68 13.86 -25.33 -14.88
CA LYS A 68 13.71 -26.65 -14.24
C LYS A 68 12.24 -26.99 -13.94
N ASN A 69 11.45 -25.98 -13.59
CA ASN A 69 10.04 -26.16 -13.20
C ASN A 69 9.11 -25.57 -14.26
N LYS A 70 7.90 -26.10 -14.36
CA LYS A 70 6.85 -25.56 -15.22
C LYS A 70 5.90 -24.72 -14.37
N TYR A 71 5.72 -23.46 -14.75
CA TYR A 71 4.75 -22.56 -14.15
C TYR A 71 3.78 -22.07 -15.23
N ASP A 72 2.49 -22.11 -14.96
CA ASP A 72 1.48 -21.55 -15.86
C ASP A 72 1.55 -20.03 -15.86
N PHE A 73 1.77 -19.45 -14.67
CA PHE A 73 1.87 -18.01 -14.46
C PHE A 73 3.14 -17.65 -13.67
N ILE A 74 3.71 -16.52 -14.04
CA ILE A 74 4.80 -15.86 -13.31
C ILE A 74 4.30 -14.45 -12.98
N ILE A 75 4.14 -14.15 -11.69
CA ILE A 75 3.66 -12.84 -11.22
C ILE A 75 4.84 -12.04 -10.71
N GLY A 76 5.16 -10.94 -11.37
CA GLY A 76 6.18 -9.98 -10.95
C GLY A 76 5.54 -8.75 -10.32
N ASN A 77 6.13 -8.28 -9.20
CA ASN A 77 5.62 -7.13 -8.48
C ASN A 77 6.64 -6.00 -8.49
N MET A 78 6.21 -4.85 -8.96
CA MET A 78 6.98 -3.60 -9.02
C MET A 78 8.29 -3.68 -9.82
N TRP A 79 8.64 -2.58 -10.44
CA TRP A 79 9.94 -2.38 -11.06
C TRP A 79 11.07 -2.40 -9.99
N PRO A 80 12.25 -2.99 -10.21
CA PRO A 80 12.73 -3.66 -11.44
C PRO A 80 12.48 -5.19 -11.47
N ILE A 81 11.80 -5.76 -10.47
CA ILE A 81 11.58 -7.22 -10.36
C ILE A 81 10.71 -7.73 -11.52
N THR A 82 9.73 -6.93 -11.95
CA THR A 82 8.90 -7.23 -13.12
C THR A 82 9.72 -7.49 -14.37
N ILE A 83 10.68 -6.61 -14.67
CA ILE A 83 11.55 -6.75 -15.85
C ILE A 83 12.47 -7.97 -15.73
N LEU A 84 13.03 -8.18 -14.55
CA LEU A 84 13.92 -9.32 -14.30
C LEU A 84 13.16 -10.66 -14.45
N GLY A 85 11.94 -10.72 -13.92
CA GLY A 85 11.04 -11.87 -14.05
C GLY A 85 10.69 -12.16 -15.52
N LEU A 86 10.36 -11.11 -16.29
CA LEU A 86 10.09 -11.22 -17.72
C LEU A 86 11.31 -11.75 -18.48
N ALA A 87 12.48 -11.16 -18.30
CA ALA A 87 13.71 -11.58 -18.97
C ALA A 87 14.08 -13.03 -18.63
N ALA A 88 13.98 -13.41 -17.35
CA ALA A 88 14.24 -14.76 -16.91
C ALA A 88 13.24 -15.77 -17.51
N SER A 89 11.95 -15.40 -17.62
CA SER A 89 10.92 -16.20 -18.23
C SER A 89 11.18 -16.41 -19.73
N LEU A 90 11.39 -15.34 -20.48
CA LEU A 90 11.67 -15.42 -21.94
C LEU A 90 12.90 -16.27 -22.24
N LEU A 91 13.95 -16.15 -21.43
CA LEU A 91 15.20 -16.89 -21.61
C LEU A 91 15.21 -18.28 -20.96
N SER A 92 14.15 -18.67 -20.24
CA SER A 92 14.00 -20.02 -19.69
C SER A 92 13.61 -21.05 -20.76
N LEU A 93 13.13 -20.58 -21.92
CA LEU A 93 12.60 -21.41 -23.02
C LEU A 93 11.36 -22.23 -22.61
N ARG A 94 10.66 -21.81 -21.55
CA ARG A 94 9.37 -22.38 -21.11
C ARG A 94 8.26 -21.37 -21.36
N LYS A 95 7.13 -21.85 -21.88
CA LYS A 95 5.95 -21.00 -22.06
C LYS A 95 5.26 -20.82 -20.71
N SER A 96 5.18 -19.59 -20.26
CA SER A 96 4.44 -19.16 -19.06
C SER A 96 3.80 -17.80 -19.33
N ASN A 97 2.62 -17.55 -18.77
CA ASN A 97 2.01 -16.23 -18.80
C ASN A 97 2.69 -15.34 -17.77
N VAL A 98 3.22 -14.20 -18.20
CA VAL A 98 3.90 -13.24 -17.31
C VAL A 98 2.95 -12.10 -16.99
N LEU A 99 2.55 -12.01 -15.73
CA LEU A 99 1.71 -10.96 -15.18
C LEU A 99 2.57 -9.98 -14.39
N PHE A 100 2.32 -8.67 -14.54
CA PHE A 100 2.87 -7.67 -13.64
C PHE A 100 1.79 -7.14 -12.73
N ILE A 101 2.15 -6.82 -11.49
CA ILE A 101 1.31 -6.04 -10.58
C ILE A 101 2.10 -4.79 -10.22
N GLU A 102 1.56 -3.62 -10.56
CA GLU A 102 2.17 -2.34 -10.25
C GLU A 102 1.40 -1.65 -9.13
N HIS A 103 2.15 -1.34 -8.06
CA HIS A 103 1.62 -0.81 -6.81
C HIS A 103 1.89 0.68 -6.60
N SER A 104 2.64 1.34 -7.50
CA SER A 104 3.02 2.75 -7.36
C SER A 104 2.89 3.53 -8.66
N ILE A 105 2.79 4.85 -8.56
CA ILE A 105 2.94 5.78 -9.69
C ILE A 105 4.44 5.90 -9.97
N ILE A 106 4.91 5.18 -10.98
CA ILE A 106 6.34 5.06 -11.30
C ILE A 106 6.96 6.41 -11.61
N SER A 107 6.22 7.29 -12.30
CA SER A 107 6.70 8.64 -12.63
C SER A 107 7.03 9.45 -11.38
N ASN A 108 6.36 9.22 -10.24
CA ASN A 108 6.58 9.92 -8.98
C ASN A 108 7.57 9.20 -8.08
N GLU A 109 7.56 7.86 -8.07
CA GLU A 109 8.39 7.03 -7.19
C GLU A 109 9.91 7.30 -7.37
N TYR A 110 10.34 7.62 -8.57
CA TYR A 110 11.75 7.85 -8.90
C TYR A 110 12.12 9.31 -9.15
N ASN A 111 11.25 10.28 -8.82
CA ASN A 111 11.52 11.71 -9.06
C ASN A 111 12.76 12.24 -8.32
N HIS A 112 13.10 11.65 -7.18
CA HIS A 112 14.29 12.00 -6.39
C HIS A 112 15.61 11.41 -6.93
N GLN A 113 15.53 10.53 -7.93
CA GLN A 113 16.68 9.90 -8.56
C GLN A 113 17.27 10.78 -9.68
N SER A 114 18.51 10.50 -10.08
CA SER A 114 19.15 11.22 -11.20
C SER A 114 18.32 11.13 -12.49
N VAL A 115 18.37 12.18 -13.32
CA VAL A 115 17.66 12.23 -14.61
C VAL A 115 18.01 11.04 -15.51
N ALA A 116 19.27 10.61 -15.49
CA ALA A 116 19.72 9.44 -16.24
C ALA A 116 19.00 8.15 -15.77
N PHE A 117 18.90 7.96 -14.45
CA PHE A 117 18.19 6.82 -13.88
C PHE A 117 16.69 6.85 -14.23
N GLN A 118 16.03 8.01 -14.10
CA GLN A 118 14.62 8.17 -14.48
C GLN A 118 14.39 7.81 -15.96
N ARG A 119 15.31 8.23 -16.86
CA ARG A 119 15.26 7.88 -18.29
C ARG A 119 15.37 6.37 -18.50
N ILE A 120 16.28 5.69 -17.78
CA ILE A 120 16.43 4.24 -17.86
C ILE A 120 15.14 3.53 -17.41
N VAL A 121 14.55 3.96 -16.28
CA VAL A 121 13.28 3.40 -15.80
C VAL A 121 12.18 3.56 -16.86
N LYS A 122 11.95 4.79 -17.34
CA LYS A 122 10.91 5.10 -18.34
C LYS A 122 11.12 4.33 -19.65
N LEU A 123 12.37 4.25 -20.14
CA LEU A 123 12.69 3.51 -21.36
C LEU A 123 12.47 2.01 -21.18
N SER A 124 12.88 1.45 -20.03
CA SER A 124 12.69 0.03 -19.73
C SER A 124 11.22 -0.36 -19.67
N ILE A 125 10.38 0.49 -19.08
CA ILE A 125 8.91 0.28 -19.04
C ILE A 125 8.34 0.34 -20.46
N ARG A 126 8.63 1.39 -21.19
CA ARG A 126 8.13 1.59 -22.58
C ARG A 126 8.47 0.41 -23.48
N LEU A 127 9.68 -0.12 -23.38
CA LEU A 127 10.16 -1.18 -24.27
C LEU A 127 9.74 -2.57 -23.78
N LEU A 128 9.82 -2.85 -22.46
CA LEU A 128 9.75 -4.22 -21.94
C LEU A 128 8.37 -4.58 -21.39
N TYR A 129 7.62 -3.65 -20.82
CA TYR A 129 6.30 -3.96 -20.24
C TYR A 129 5.30 -4.49 -21.26
N ASN A 130 5.41 -4.05 -22.51
CA ASN A 130 4.55 -4.50 -23.59
C ASN A 130 4.76 -6.00 -23.98
N PHE A 131 5.84 -6.65 -23.51
CA PHE A 131 6.07 -8.07 -23.70
C PHE A 131 5.45 -8.94 -22.59
N SER A 132 4.95 -8.35 -21.50
CA SER A 132 4.17 -9.11 -20.52
C SER A 132 2.87 -9.61 -21.12
N SER A 133 2.30 -10.65 -20.54
CA SER A 133 0.98 -11.13 -20.96
C SER A 133 -0.10 -10.12 -20.56
N GLN A 134 -0.07 -9.64 -19.31
CA GLN A 134 -0.99 -8.65 -18.78
C GLN A 134 -0.30 -7.85 -17.66
N ILE A 135 -0.76 -6.62 -17.41
CA ILE A 135 -0.31 -5.76 -16.31
C ILE A 135 -1.54 -5.37 -15.48
N ILE A 136 -1.50 -5.71 -14.21
CA ILE A 136 -2.52 -5.34 -13.24
C ILE A 136 -2.07 -4.04 -12.58
N CYS A 137 -2.91 -3.02 -12.68
CA CYS A 137 -2.74 -1.73 -12.04
C CYS A 137 -3.64 -1.70 -10.80
N VAL A 138 -3.09 -1.37 -9.64
CA VAL A 138 -3.85 -1.36 -8.38
C VAL A 138 -4.82 -0.19 -8.26
N SER A 139 -4.78 0.74 -9.22
CA SER A 139 -5.66 1.92 -9.30
C SER A 139 -5.73 2.46 -10.73
N ASN A 140 -6.70 3.32 -11.02
CA ASN A 140 -6.75 4.05 -12.29
C ASN A 140 -5.58 5.03 -12.44
N GLY A 141 -5.10 5.61 -11.34
CA GLY A 141 -3.93 6.49 -11.37
C GLY A 141 -2.68 5.75 -11.85
N VAL A 142 -2.40 4.56 -11.32
CA VAL A 142 -1.27 3.70 -11.77
C VAL A 142 -1.45 3.31 -13.24
N LYS A 143 -2.67 2.95 -13.67
CA LYS A 143 -2.95 2.65 -15.07
C LYS A 143 -2.65 3.85 -15.97
N ASN A 144 -3.12 5.03 -15.62
CA ASN A 144 -2.93 6.26 -16.39
C ASN A 144 -1.43 6.63 -16.49
N ASP A 145 -0.67 6.43 -15.42
CA ASP A 145 0.78 6.65 -15.43
C ASP A 145 1.49 5.71 -16.42
N LEU A 146 1.17 4.42 -16.39
CA LEU A 146 1.74 3.45 -17.33
C LEU A 146 1.35 3.73 -18.79
N GLU A 147 0.13 4.20 -19.04
CA GLU A 147 -0.28 4.64 -20.38
C GLU A 147 0.58 5.83 -20.86
N LYS A 148 0.80 6.84 -20.01
CA LYS A 148 1.67 7.99 -20.30
C LYS A 148 3.11 7.55 -20.55
N LEU A 149 3.58 6.49 -19.90
CA LEU A 149 4.91 5.89 -20.09
C LEU A 149 5.02 5.05 -21.38
N GLY A 150 3.94 4.86 -22.13
CA GLY A 150 3.93 4.18 -23.43
C GLY A 150 3.59 2.69 -23.38
N VAL A 151 2.97 2.24 -22.29
CA VAL A 151 2.40 0.89 -22.22
C VAL A 151 1.05 0.84 -22.94
N LYS A 152 0.83 -0.20 -23.73
CA LYS A 152 -0.41 -0.37 -24.52
C LYS A 152 -1.61 -0.56 -23.60
N LYS A 153 -2.72 0.15 -23.84
CA LYS A 153 -3.98 0.04 -23.09
C LYS A 153 -4.51 -1.39 -22.98
N SER A 154 -4.38 -2.19 -24.04
CA SER A 154 -4.79 -3.59 -24.08
C SER A 154 -4.04 -4.47 -23.08
N LYS A 155 -2.87 -4.04 -22.60
CA LYS A 155 -2.07 -4.76 -21.59
C LYS A 155 -2.44 -4.36 -20.16
N LEU A 156 -3.22 -3.29 -19.97
CA LEU A 156 -3.49 -2.72 -18.65
C LEU A 156 -4.89 -3.09 -18.17
N LYS A 157 -4.99 -3.72 -17.02
CA LYS A 157 -6.25 -4.04 -16.34
C LYS A 157 -6.20 -3.50 -14.91
N VAL A 158 -7.24 -2.80 -14.48
CA VAL A 158 -7.33 -2.32 -13.09
C VAL A 158 -7.97 -3.42 -12.25
N ILE A 159 -7.25 -3.86 -11.22
CA ILE A 159 -7.76 -4.70 -10.13
C ILE A 159 -7.21 -4.09 -8.85
N LEU A 160 -8.10 -3.60 -8.00
CA LEU A 160 -7.77 -2.95 -6.74
C LEU A 160 -7.07 -3.93 -5.79
N ASN A 161 -6.30 -3.42 -4.83
CA ASN A 161 -5.68 -4.27 -3.82
C ASN A 161 -6.72 -4.86 -2.88
N PRO A 162 -6.63 -6.16 -2.55
CA PRO A 162 -7.38 -6.73 -1.45
C PRO A 162 -6.82 -6.26 -0.12
N VAL A 163 -7.68 -6.08 0.87
CA VAL A 163 -7.30 -5.84 2.26
C VAL A 163 -8.05 -6.83 3.14
N ASP A 164 -7.32 -7.51 4.00
CA ASP A 164 -7.87 -8.40 5.02
C ASP A 164 -7.44 -7.90 6.39
N ILE A 165 -8.40 -7.40 7.16
CA ILE A 165 -8.18 -6.91 8.53
C ILE A 165 -8.41 -8.02 9.57
N HIS A 166 -9.00 -9.16 9.19
CA HIS A 166 -9.38 -10.22 10.12
C HIS A 166 -8.31 -11.31 10.26
N SER A 167 -7.36 -11.39 9.30
CA SER A 167 -6.26 -12.37 9.36
C SER A 167 -5.26 -12.10 10.50
N GLU A 168 -5.37 -10.95 11.15
CA GLU A 168 -4.48 -10.50 12.22
C GLU A 168 -5.16 -10.48 13.60
N LEU A 169 -6.40 -11.00 13.71
CA LEU A 169 -7.05 -11.16 15.00
C LEU A 169 -6.27 -12.20 15.83
N SER A 170 -5.20 -11.74 16.45
CA SER A 170 -4.60 -12.41 17.57
C SER A 170 -5.50 -12.15 18.79
N ASP A 171 -5.92 -13.21 19.48
CA ASP A 171 -6.59 -13.15 20.80
C ASP A 171 -5.69 -12.55 21.90
N HIS A 172 -4.82 -11.63 21.53
CA HIS A 172 -3.95 -10.95 22.45
C HIS A 172 -4.61 -9.64 22.90
N ASP A 173 -5.38 -9.74 24.00
CA ASP A 173 -5.55 -8.64 24.95
C ASP A 173 -4.19 -8.22 25.57
N GLU A 174 -3.10 -8.28 24.81
CA GLU A 174 -1.84 -7.72 25.22
C GLU A 174 -2.01 -6.20 25.25
N TYR A 175 -1.95 -5.68 26.44
CA TYR A 175 -1.92 -4.28 26.80
C TYR A 175 -0.97 -3.53 25.86
N ASP A 176 -1.53 -2.96 24.81
CA ASP A 176 -0.77 -2.13 23.91
C ASP A 176 -0.43 -0.82 24.66
N GLN A 177 0.87 -0.65 24.98
CA GLN A 177 1.37 0.56 25.64
C GLN A 177 0.92 1.84 24.91
N HIS A 178 0.57 1.73 23.63
CA HIS A 178 0.11 2.85 22.79
C HIS A 178 -1.36 3.20 23.04
N SER A 179 -2.20 2.26 23.46
CA SER A 179 -3.61 2.52 23.81
C SER A 179 -3.75 3.37 25.10
N LEU A 180 -2.74 3.37 25.97
CA LEU A 180 -2.72 4.17 27.19
C LEU A 180 -2.83 5.67 26.92
N ASN A 181 -2.26 6.16 25.80
CA ASN A 181 -2.30 7.57 25.42
C ASN A 181 -3.71 8.06 25.03
N TRP A 182 -4.64 7.14 24.74
CA TRP A 182 -5.99 7.50 24.33
C TRP A 182 -7.06 7.21 25.38
N LYS A 183 -6.77 6.38 26.38
CA LYS A 183 -7.78 5.86 27.32
C LYS A 183 -8.48 6.96 28.10
N ASP A 184 -7.74 7.95 28.56
CA ASP A 184 -8.25 9.05 29.37
C ASP A 184 -8.24 10.42 28.65
N PHE A 185 -7.89 10.42 27.36
CA PHE A 185 -7.80 11.66 26.60
C PHE A 185 -9.19 12.17 26.18
N THR A 186 -9.48 13.42 26.55
CA THR A 186 -10.68 14.14 26.15
C THR A 186 -10.35 15.12 25.03
N GLY A 187 -10.79 14.81 23.80
CA GLY A 187 -10.50 15.59 22.60
C GLY A 187 -10.54 14.70 21.36
N ILE A 188 -10.02 15.20 20.25
CA ILE A 188 -10.02 14.49 18.97
C ILE A 188 -8.86 13.49 18.93
N LYS A 189 -9.14 12.21 18.73
CA LYS A 189 -8.15 11.14 18.57
C LYS A 189 -7.90 10.90 17.09
N ILE A 190 -6.73 11.31 16.61
CA ILE A 190 -6.34 11.25 15.20
C ILE A 190 -5.31 10.15 15.02
N LEU A 191 -5.55 9.24 14.06
CA LEU A 191 -4.61 8.22 13.65
C LEU A 191 -4.11 8.47 12.23
N SER A 192 -2.80 8.30 12.04
CA SER A 192 -2.17 8.15 10.73
C SER A 192 -1.27 6.92 10.74
N VAL A 193 -1.35 6.09 9.69
CA VAL A 193 -0.51 4.88 9.55
C VAL A 193 0.23 4.93 8.22
N GLY A 194 1.55 4.72 8.24
CA GLY A 194 2.35 4.67 7.03
C GLY A 194 3.82 4.96 7.25
N ASN A 195 4.65 4.52 6.33
CA ASN A 195 6.09 4.77 6.37
C ASN A 195 6.38 6.28 6.42
N LEU A 196 7.37 6.69 7.21
CA LEU A 196 7.79 8.09 7.32
C LEU A 196 8.67 8.47 6.11
N ARG A 197 8.01 8.71 4.96
CA ARG A 197 8.62 9.10 3.68
C ARG A 197 8.05 10.43 3.19
N ILE A 198 8.79 11.10 2.32
CA ILE A 198 8.46 12.42 1.78
C ILE A 198 7.04 12.46 1.19
N ASN A 199 6.65 11.42 0.42
CA ASN A 199 5.33 11.38 -0.23
C ASN A 199 4.14 11.35 0.72
N LYS A 200 4.32 10.97 1.99
CA LYS A 200 3.27 10.99 3.01
C LYS A 200 2.96 12.39 3.53
N ASN A 201 3.83 13.34 3.23
CA ASN A 201 3.69 14.77 3.53
C ASN A 201 3.17 15.05 4.95
N TYR A 202 3.78 14.38 5.96
CA TYR A 202 3.49 14.68 7.37
C TYR A 202 3.73 16.15 7.76
N PRO A 203 4.66 16.90 7.15
CA PRO A 203 4.76 18.34 7.36
C PRO A 203 3.46 19.10 7.07
N ASN A 204 2.70 18.71 6.03
CA ASN A 204 1.38 19.29 5.75
C ASN A 204 0.37 18.95 6.85
N LEU A 205 0.39 17.71 7.38
CA LEU A 205 -0.42 17.31 8.52
C LEU A 205 -0.09 18.15 9.76
N PHE A 206 1.19 18.34 10.11
CA PHE A 206 1.58 19.11 11.30
C PHE A 206 1.16 20.57 11.20
N LYS A 207 1.30 21.19 10.03
CA LYS A 207 0.77 22.54 9.79
C LYS A 207 -0.76 22.56 9.96
N ALA A 208 -1.48 21.55 9.46
CA ALA A 208 -2.92 21.44 9.62
C ALA A 208 -3.33 21.26 11.11
N LEU A 209 -2.61 20.43 11.85
CA LEU A 209 -2.83 20.23 13.29
C LEU A 209 -2.59 21.52 14.08
N ARG A 210 -1.57 22.30 13.72
CA ARG A 210 -1.37 23.64 14.30
C ARG A 210 -2.57 24.55 14.01
N VAL A 211 -3.08 24.57 12.78
CA VAL A 211 -4.29 25.34 12.44
C VAL A 211 -5.51 24.83 13.23
N LEU A 212 -5.65 23.52 13.42
CA LEU A 212 -6.71 22.91 14.21
C LEU A 212 -6.69 23.41 15.67
N ARG A 213 -5.51 23.49 16.28
CA ARG A 213 -5.30 24.04 17.62
C ARG A 213 -5.58 25.54 17.67
N ASP A 214 -4.89 26.32 16.84
CA ASP A 214 -4.80 27.78 16.98
C ASP A 214 -6.06 28.49 16.45
N LYS A 215 -6.68 28.00 15.37
CA LYS A 215 -7.86 28.61 14.74
C LYS A 215 -9.17 28.01 15.19
N TYR A 216 -9.22 26.66 15.33
CA TYR A 216 -10.45 25.96 15.70
C TYR A 216 -10.54 25.67 17.20
N ASN A 217 -9.51 26.04 17.97
CA ASN A 217 -9.41 25.84 19.42
C ASN A 217 -9.74 24.43 19.87
N GLN A 218 -9.25 23.42 19.10
CA GLN A 218 -9.50 22.02 19.38
C GLN A 218 -8.37 21.39 20.17
N ASN A 219 -8.74 20.62 21.21
CA ASN A 219 -7.82 19.71 21.87
C ASN A 219 -7.77 18.38 21.09
N PHE A 220 -6.57 17.88 20.81
CA PHE A 220 -6.40 16.64 20.06
C PHE A 220 -5.12 15.91 20.46
N ILE A 221 -5.08 14.61 20.19
CA ILE A 221 -3.88 13.80 20.17
C ILE A 221 -3.79 13.09 18.80
N SER A 222 -2.63 13.16 18.17
CA SER A 222 -2.37 12.52 16.87
C SER A 222 -1.28 11.49 17.02
N LEU A 223 -1.64 10.21 16.81
CA LEU A 223 -0.70 9.11 16.78
C LEU A 223 -0.31 8.80 15.34
N ILE A 224 0.99 8.65 15.09
CA ILE A 224 1.55 8.30 13.78
C ILE A 224 2.29 6.98 13.92
N ALA A 225 1.70 5.91 13.39
CA ALA A 225 2.28 4.57 13.37
C ALA A 225 3.07 4.35 12.08
N GLY A 226 4.36 4.17 12.20
CA GLY A 226 5.27 3.91 11.09
C GLY A 226 6.68 4.36 11.36
N ASP A 227 7.61 3.87 10.58
CA ASP A 227 9.03 4.24 10.62
C ASP A 227 9.52 4.62 9.22
N GLY A 228 10.64 5.33 9.14
CA GLY A 228 11.21 5.73 7.86
C GLY A 228 12.27 6.81 7.96
N PRO A 229 12.87 7.17 6.82
CA PRO A 229 14.01 8.10 6.77
C PRO A 229 13.68 9.50 7.27
N GLU A 230 12.40 9.93 7.24
CA GLU A 230 12.00 11.27 7.66
C GLU A 230 11.77 11.39 9.19
N LYS A 231 12.00 10.34 9.99
CA LYS A 231 11.67 10.32 11.42
C LYS A 231 12.28 11.50 12.20
N GLU A 232 13.57 11.75 12.00
CA GLU A 232 14.27 12.80 12.74
C GLU A 232 13.87 14.21 12.25
N SER A 233 13.67 14.40 10.96
CA SER A 233 13.16 15.65 10.40
C SER A 233 11.76 15.97 10.92
N LEU A 234 10.90 14.95 11.04
CA LEU A 234 9.55 15.11 11.58
C LEU A 234 9.56 15.42 13.08
N ARG A 235 10.46 14.84 13.88
CA ARG A 235 10.64 15.23 15.29
C ARG A 235 11.00 16.71 15.43
N ALA A 236 11.93 17.18 14.61
CA ALA A 236 12.30 18.59 14.61
C ALA A 236 11.11 19.52 14.29
N LEU A 237 10.26 19.13 13.32
CA LEU A 237 9.05 19.89 12.97
C LEU A 237 7.99 19.86 14.08
N ILE A 238 7.84 18.78 14.82
CA ILE A 238 6.94 18.68 15.97
C ILE A 238 7.35 19.76 17.01
N THR A 239 8.65 19.87 17.31
CA THR A 239 9.16 20.90 18.23
C THR A 239 9.02 22.30 17.65
N GLU A 240 9.35 22.50 16.36
CA GLU A 240 9.20 23.82 15.70
C GLU A 240 7.76 24.36 15.78
N TYR A 241 6.76 23.46 15.65
CA TYR A 241 5.35 23.85 15.69
C TYR A 241 4.72 23.77 17.09
N SER A 242 5.52 23.46 18.14
CA SER A 242 5.06 23.30 19.52
C SER A 242 3.91 22.29 19.61
N LEU A 243 4.13 21.10 19.05
CA LEU A 243 3.16 20.00 18.99
C LEU A 243 3.59 18.78 19.82
N GLU A 244 4.58 18.91 20.71
CA GLU A 244 5.16 17.80 21.48
C GLU A 244 4.12 17.08 22.36
N ASP A 245 3.16 17.84 22.91
CA ASP A 245 2.07 17.32 23.74
C ASP A 245 0.89 16.77 22.89
N HIS A 246 0.93 16.95 21.57
CA HIS A 246 -0.19 16.65 20.67
C HIS A 246 0.13 15.56 19.63
N VAL A 247 1.39 15.37 19.25
CA VAL A 247 1.80 14.45 18.18
C VAL A 247 2.82 13.47 18.69
N ILE A 248 2.53 12.17 18.51
CA ILE A 248 3.38 11.08 18.96
C ILE A 248 3.75 10.20 17.76
N LEU A 249 5.06 10.09 17.47
CA LEU A 249 5.60 9.16 16.51
C LEU A 249 5.84 7.81 17.18
N LEU A 250 4.99 6.81 16.92
CA LEU A 250 5.04 5.50 17.58
C LEU A 250 6.20 4.62 17.06
N GLY A 251 6.73 4.92 15.87
CA GLY A 251 7.64 4.02 15.18
C GLY A 251 6.91 2.88 14.47
N GLY A 252 7.64 1.83 14.10
CA GLY A 252 7.06 0.65 13.46
C GLY A 252 6.20 -0.14 14.45
N VAL A 253 4.90 -0.20 14.19
CA VAL A 253 3.91 -0.97 14.98
C VAL A 253 3.51 -2.18 14.17
N GLN A 254 3.58 -3.38 14.76
CA GLN A 254 3.23 -4.63 14.08
C GLN A 254 1.72 -4.81 13.99
N ASP A 255 1.02 -4.59 15.11
CA ASP A 255 -0.44 -4.63 15.18
C ASP A 255 -0.98 -3.21 15.36
N THR A 256 -1.74 -2.76 14.37
CA THR A 256 -2.38 -1.44 14.36
C THR A 256 -3.87 -1.50 14.70
N GLU A 257 -4.43 -2.68 15.00
CA GLU A 257 -5.86 -2.87 15.25
C GLU A 257 -6.35 -2.00 16.41
N SER A 258 -5.64 -2.05 17.56
CA SER A 258 -6.01 -1.26 18.72
C SER A 258 -5.98 0.24 18.45
N LEU A 259 -5.05 0.71 17.61
CA LEU A 259 -4.96 2.11 17.20
C LEU A 259 -6.17 2.51 16.35
N TYR A 260 -6.52 1.71 15.34
CA TYR A 260 -7.71 1.96 14.54
C TYR A 260 -8.97 1.95 15.41
N ARG A 261 -9.16 0.94 16.27
CA ARG A 261 -10.35 0.82 17.11
C ARG A 261 -10.57 2.03 18.02
N ASN A 262 -9.51 2.60 18.58
CA ASN A 262 -9.57 3.72 19.51
C ASN A 262 -9.54 5.10 18.86
N ALA A 263 -9.22 5.22 17.57
CA ALA A 263 -9.23 6.49 16.85
C ALA A 263 -10.65 7.04 16.63
N ASP A 264 -10.79 8.36 16.67
CA ASP A 264 -11.99 9.07 16.20
C ASP A 264 -11.97 9.26 14.70
N LEU A 265 -10.80 9.64 14.17
CA LEU A 265 -10.56 9.93 12.77
C LEU A 265 -9.27 9.25 12.29
N PHE A 266 -9.27 8.82 11.04
CA PHE A 266 -8.07 8.46 10.30
C PHE A 266 -7.71 9.59 9.33
N VAL A 267 -6.43 10.01 9.31
CA VAL A 267 -5.97 11.10 8.44
C VAL A 267 -4.81 10.64 7.56
N LEU A 268 -4.95 10.86 6.24
CA LEU A 268 -3.90 10.66 5.24
C LEU A 268 -3.57 11.98 4.55
N SER A 269 -2.31 12.44 4.66
CA SER A 269 -1.84 13.73 4.13
C SER A 269 -0.98 13.61 2.86
N SER A 270 -0.97 12.47 2.21
CA SER A 270 -0.05 12.12 1.12
C SER A 270 -0.18 13.02 -0.11
N ASP A 271 0.96 13.28 -0.78
CA ASP A 271 1.01 13.99 -2.06
C ASP A 271 0.68 13.06 -3.23
N TYR A 272 1.04 11.80 -3.12
CA TYR A 272 0.69 10.74 -4.07
C TYR A 272 0.67 9.37 -3.39
N GLU A 273 -0.18 8.50 -3.88
CA GLU A 273 -0.32 7.11 -3.48
C GLU A 273 -0.37 6.20 -4.71
N GLY A 274 0.02 4.95 -4.55
CA GLY A 274 -0.32 3.94 -5.56
C GLY A 274 -1.76 3.48 -5.41
N PHE A 275 -2.18 3.24 -4.14
CA PHE A 275 -3.54 2.86 -3.79
C PHE A 275 -3.98 3.46 -2.45
N GLY A 276 -3.21 3.26 -1.37
CA GLY A 276 -3.56 3.73 -0.03
C GLY A 276 -4.29 2.67 0.80
N MET A 277 -3.70 1.49 0.98
CA MET A 277 -4.29 0.37 1.72
C MET A 277 -4.79 0.76 3.11
N VAL A 278 -4.08 1.64 3.80
CA VAL A 278 -4.44 2.16 5.14
C VAL A 278 -5.81 2.86 5.17
N LEU A 279 -6.28 3.40 4.05
CA LEU A 279 -7.64 3.95 3.93
C LEU A 279 -8.69 2.83 3.97
N VAL A 280 -8.40 1.72 3.28
CA VAL A 280 -9.28 0.54 3.28
C VAL A 280 -9.30 -0.12 4.66
N GLU A 281 -8.13 -0.17 5.34
CA GLU A 281 -8.06 -0.61 6.74
C GLU A 281 -8.95 0.27 7.63
N ALA A 282 -8.84 1.58 7.52
CA ALA A 282 -9.68 2.51 8.28
C ALA A 282 -11.18 2.33 8.00
N LEU A 283 -11.57 2.06 6.73
CA LEU A 283 -12.95 1.69 6.38
C LEU A 283 -13.39 0.42 7.10
N GLY A 284 -12.52 -0.59 7.14
CA GLY A 284 -12.79 -1.89 7.78
C GLY A 284 -12.98 -1.80 9.30
N TYR A 285 -12.39 -0.78 9.93
CA TYR A 285 -12.64 -0.45 11.34
C TYR A 285 -13.75 0.60 11.53
N GLY A 286 -14.49 0.96 10.48
CA GLY A 286 -15.59 1.92 10.53
C GLY A 286 -15.16 3.33 10.92
N LYS A 287 -13.93 3.73 10.58
CA LYS A 287 -13.38 5.05 10.97
C LYS A 287 -13.67 6.10 9.91
N THR A 288 -14.15 7.25 10.35
CA THR A 288 -14.28 8.42 9.47
C THR A 288 -12.90 8.87 8.99
N ILE A 289 -12.75 9.00 7.68
CA ILE A 289 -11.48 9.25 7.02
C ILE A 289 -11.43 10.68 6.51
N VAL A 290 -10.28 11.33 6.71
CA VAL A 290 -9.89 12.56 6.02
C VAL A 290 -8.64 12.26 5.20
N ALA A 291 -8.66 12.53 3.90
CA ALA A 291 -7.52 12.27 3.04
C ALA A 291 -7.28 13.42 2.06
N THR A 292 -6.02 13.65 1.72
CA THR A 292 -5.69 14.46 0.56
C THR A 292 -6.17 13.77 -0.71
N ASP A 293 -6.75 14.54 -1.62
CA ASP A 293 -7.19 14.07 -2.94
C ASP A 293 -6.03 14.02 -3.90
N CYS A 294 -5.06 13.17 -3.59
CA CYS A 294 -3.86 12.99 -4.39
C CYS A 294 -4.13 12.14 -5.64
N GLU A 295 -3.18 12.11 -6.57
CA GLU A 295 -3.35 11.62 -7.95
C GLU A 295 -3.95 10.22 -8.08
N SER A 296 -3.84 9.36 -7.05
CA SER A 296 -4.28 7.96 -7.12
C SER A 296 -4.68 7.44 -5.75
N GLY A 297 -5.65 6.55 -5.70
CA GLY A 297 -6.09 5.82 -4.51
C GLY A 297 -7.19 6.51 -3.72
N PRO A 298 -6.96 7.62 -3.00
CA PRO A 298 -7.94 8.17 -2.06
C PRO A 298 -9.33 8.39 -2.66
N ARG A 299 -9.42 9.05 -3.82
CA ARG A 299 -10.69 9.27 -4.52
C ARG A 299 -11.36 7.96 -4.95
N GLU A 300 -10.58 6.97 -5.40
CA GLU A 300 -11.10 5.66 -5.81
C GLU A 300 -11.63 4.85 -4.62
N ILE A 301 -11.01 5.01 -3.46
CA ILE A 301 -11.41 4.33 -2.22
C ILE A 301 -12.60 5.03 -1.59
N LEU A 302 -12.57 6.36 -1.48
CA LEU A 302 -13.58 7.14 -0.78
C LEU A 302 -14.78 7.58 -1.65
N GLY A 303 -14.81 7.22 -2.95
CA GLY A 303 -15.95 7.42 -3.83
C GLY A 303 -16.38 8.89 -3.96
N ASN A 304 -15.47 9.80 -4.37
CA ASN A 304 -15.73 11.24 -4.47
C ASN A 304 -16.28 11.89 -3.18
N SER A 305 -15.79 11.49 -2.03
CA SER A 305 -16.20 11.93 -0.69
C SER A 305 -17.50 11.31 -0.15
N GLU A 306 -17.98 10.23 -0.74
CA GLU A 306 -19.14 9.49 -0.21
C GLU A 306 -18.79 8.70 1.07
N HIS A 307 -17.53 8.25 1.18
CA HIS A 307 -17.04 7.40 2.28
C HIS A 307 -15.88 8.04 3.07
N GLY A 308 -15.73 9.37 2.99
CA GLY A 308 -14.70 10.14 3.69
C GLY A 308 -14.64 11.57 3.19
N TYR A 309 -13.74 12.34 3.77
CA TYR A 309 -13.54 13.75 3.42
C TYR A 309 -12.27 13.89 2.59
N LEU A 310 -12.41 14.36 1.35
CA LEU A 310 -11.29 14.66 0.47
C LEU A 310 -10.97 16.16 0.50
N CYS A 311 -9.67 16.50 0.58
CA CYS A 311 -9.20 17.88 0.49
C CYS A 311 -8.01 17.99 -0.47
N SER A 312 -7.71 19.21 -0.94
CA SER A 312 -6.57 19.44 -1.84
C SER A 312 -5.25 19.09 -1.17
N VAL A 313 -4.33 18.53 -1.97
CA VAL A 313 -2.95 18.27 -1.56
C VAL A 313 -2.24 19.56 -1.18
N ASP A 314 -1.23 19.46 -0.31
CA ASP A 314 -0.36 20.57 0.13
C ASP A 314 -1.12 21.84 0.56
N ASN A 315 -2.25 21.65 1.23
CA ASN A 315 -3.08 22.73 1.75
C ASN A 315 -3.48 22.47 3.21
N PRO A 316 -2.68 22.94 4.18
CA PRO A 316 -2.89 22.65 5.59
C PRO A 316 -4.19 23.26 6.14
N GLU A 317 -4.63 24.41 5.63
CA GLU A 317 -5.88 25.05 6.05
C GLU A 317 -7.09 24.20 5.66
N ARG A 318 -7.10 23.67 4.43
CA ARG A 318 -8.16 22.76 3.95
C ARG A 318 -8.15 21.42 4.67
N LEU A 319 -6.95 20.90 4.96
CA LEU A 319 -6.83 19.65 5.72
C LEU A 319 -7.36 19.86 7.15
N ALA A 320 -7.01 20.94 7.83
CA ALA A 320 -7.53 21.29 9.16
C ALA A 320 -9.06 21.48 9.16
N GLU A 321 -9.59 22.20 8.17
CA GLU A 321 -11.03 22.38 7.99
C GLU A 321 -11.75 21.03 7.81
N SER A 322 -11.17 20.12 6.99
CA SER A 322 -11.73 18.79 6.75
C SER A 322 -11.68 17.91 7.99
N ILE A 323 -10.59 17.97 8.78
CA ILE A 323 -10.48 17.27 10.07
C ILE A 323 -11.57 17.76 11.02
N TYR A 324 -11.74 19.08 11.16
CA TYR A 324 -12.74 19.65 12.05
C TYR A 324 -14.16 19.27 11.62
N LYS A 325 -14.49 19.38 10.32
CA LYS A 325 -15.79 18.96 9.77
C LYS A 325 -16.07 17.47 9.97
N ALA A 326 -15.06 16.62 9.72
CA ALA A 326 -15.16 15.19 9.90
C ALA A 326 -15.41 14.80 11.36
N TYR A 327 -14.80 15.50 12.30
CA TYR A 327 -15.02 15.28 13.72
C TYR A 327 -16.45 15.63 14.16
N LEU A 328 -16.98 16.74 13.65
CA LEU A 328 -18.36 17.18 13.95
C LEU A 328 -19.42 16.30 13.25
N ASN A 329 -19.08 15.77 12.09
CA ASN A 329 -20.02 15.01 11.24
C ASN A 329 -19.41 13.66 10.85
N LYS A 330 -19.20 12.80 11.85
CA LYS A 330 -18.68 11.45 11.62
C LYS A 330 -19.63 10.66 10.74
N LEU A 331 -19.08 9.93 9.78
CA LEU A 331 -19.85 9.02 8.94
C LEU A 331 -20.30 7.78 9.72
N SER A 332 -21.44 7.22 9.34
CA SER A 332 -21.92 5.97 9.95
C SER A 332 -20.91 4.84 9.69
N PRO A 333 -20.50 4.10 10.74
CA PRO A 333 -19.65 2.93 10.57
C PRO A 333 -20.21 1.91 9.57
N ASP A 334 -21.52 1.72 9.51
CA ASP A 334 -22.14 0.76 8.60
C ASP A 334 -21.90 1.10 7.12
N ILE A 335 -21.93 2.38 6.76
CA ILE A 335 -21.62 2.84 5.39
C ILE A 335 -20.16 2.56 5.06
N LEU A 336 -19.27 2.80 6.00
CA LEU A 336 -17.82 2.58 5.84
C LEU A 336 -17.49 1.09 5.73
N LEU A 337 -18.06 0.25 6.59
CA LEU A 337 -17.94 -1.20 6.55
C LEU A 337 -18.55 -1.80 5.27
N GLN A 338 -19.65 -1.24 4.77
CA GLN A 338 -20.22 -1.66 3.48
C GLN A 338 -19.24 -1.36 2.33
N ARG A 339 -18.60 -0.18 2.34
CA ARG A 339 -17.57 0.16 1.35
C ARG A 339 -16.34 -0.73 1.44
N TYR A 340 -15.91 -1.09 2.65
CA TYR A 340 -14.80 -2.02 2.87
C TYR A 340 -14.99 -3.35 2.12
N LYS A 341 -16.20 -3.89 2.03
CA LYS A 341 -16.50 -5.15 1.35
C LYS A 341 -16.12 -5.15 -0.14
N ASP A 342 -16.04 -3.99 -0.78
CA ASP A 342 -15.61 -3.88 -2.17
C ASP A 342 -14.12 -4.24 -2.37
N PHE A 343 -13.35 -4.27 -1.27
CA PHE A 343 -11.92 -4.60 -1.24
C PHE A 343 -11.64 -5.97 -0.61
N ASP A 344 -12.68 -6.73 -0.31
CA ASP A 344 -12.56 -8.06 0.28
C ASP A 344 -11.83 -9.02 -0.67
N ILE A 345 -10.96 -9.86 -0.09
CA ILE A 345 -10.13 -10.80 -0.86
C ILE A 345 -10.98 -11.78 -1.66
N SER A 346 -12.17 -12.17 -1.17
CA SER A 346 -13.06 -13.07 -1.89
C SER A 346 -13.57 -12.46 -3.21
N LEU A 347 -13.79 -11.14 -3.23
CA LEU A 347 -14.20 -10.41 -4.42
C LEU A 347 -13.01 -10.14 -5.35
N ILE A 348 -11.93 -9.60 -4.80
CA ILE A 348 -10.74 -9.22 -5.57
C ILE A 348 -10.03 -10.47 -6.10
N GLY A 349 -9.86 -11.50 -5.29
CA GLY A 349 -9.23 -12.76 -5.67
C GLY A 349 -9.96 -13.47 -6.83
N LYS A 350 -11.31 -13.42 -6.85
CA LYS A 350 -12.10 -13.88 -7.99
C LYS A 350 -11.74 -13.19 -9.30
N LYS A 351 -11.48 -11.86 -9.26
CA LYS A 351 -11.07 -11.10 -10.46
C LYS A 351 -9.71 -11.59 -10.99
N TYR A 352 -8.76 -11.91 -10.08
CA TYR A 352 -7.48 -12.49 -10.46
C TYR A 352 -7.65 -13.89 -11.07
N LEU A 353 -8.44 -14.77 -10.44
CA LEU A 353 -8.70 -16.10 -10.97
C LEU A 353 -9.36 -16.08 -12.34
N SER A 354 -10.40 -15.24 -12.52
CA SER A 354 -11.08 -15.10 -13.82
C SER A 354 -10.10 -14.64 -14.90
N LEU A 355 -9.25 -13.64 -14.60
CA LEU A 355 -8.23 -13.18 -15.53
C LEU A 355 -7.24 -14.30 -15.89
N MET A 356 -6.78 -15.08 -14.90
CA MET A 356 -5.86 -16.21 -15.15
C MET A 356 -6.52 -17.31 -15.95
N GLN A 357 -7.81 -17.58 -15.75
CA GLN A 357 -8.57 -18.57 -16.52
C GLN A 357 -8.75 -18.13 -17.98
N GLU A 358 -9.13 -16.87 -18.23
CA GLU A 358 -9.22 -16.26 -19.56
C GLU A 358 -7.91 -16.46 -20.32
N MET A 359 -6.78 -16.17 -19.70
CA MET A 359 -5.44 -16.27 -20.30
C MET A 359 -4.94 -17.69 -20.53
N LYS A 360 -5.53 -18.71 -19.90
CA LYS A 360 -5.22 -20.13 -20.19
C LYS A 360 -5.97 -20.64 -21.40
N SER A 361 -7.10 -20.03 -21.73
CA SER A 361 -7.98 -20.44 -22.84
C SER A 361 -7.52 -19.89 -24.18
N ASP A 362 -6.70 -18.84 -24.19
CA ASP A 362 -6.05 -18.21 -25.35
C ASP A 362 -4.65 -18.86 -25.61
#